data_38e186d67d26470fd1dc8f990aa6ea22
#
_entry.id   38e186d67d26470fd1dc8f990aa6ea22
#
_cell.length_a   1.000
_cell.length_b   1.000
_cell.length_c   1.000
_cell.angle_alpha   90.00
_cell.angle_beta   90.00
_cell.angle_gamma   90.00
#
_symmetry.space_group_name_H-M   'P 1'
#
loop_
_entity.id
_entity.type
_entity.pdbx_description
1 polymer ?
#
loop_
_entity_poly.entity_id
_entity_poly.type
_entity_poly.pdbx_seq_one_letter_code
_entity_poly.pdbx_strand_id
1 'polypeptide(L)'
;MNADLPAPAIHEWPLPYEDKLEYRPAAMVDLVVIHCTELPDLATAREYGERKLYDSGTGNSGHYYIDRDGSVHLFVHATRASNHTRGYNPRSVGIEIVNRGRFPDWHDSRRQVMDEPYTDAQIHSLVSLL
;
A
#
# COMPACT_ATOMS: atom_id res chain seq x y z
N MET A 1 2.59 -22.20 -0.30
CA MET A 1 2.65 -21.41 0.97
C MET A 1 2.62 -22.36 2.14
N ASN A 2 3.42 -22.10 3.15
CA ASN A 2 3.44 -22.89 4.37
C ASN A 2 2.44 -22.28 5.36
N ALA A 3 1.34 -23.00 5.62
CA ALA A 3 0.29 -22.55 6.54
C ALA A 3 0.76 -22.48 8.02
N ASP A 4 1.91 -23.10 8.35
CA ASP A 4 2.44 -23.10 9.70
C ASP A 4 3.25 -21.84 10.04
N LEU A 5 3.55 -21.01 9.06
CA LEU A 5 4.24 -19.75 9.32
C LEU A 5 3.29 -18.75 9.98
N PRO A 6 3.73 -18.08 11.05
CA PRO A 6 2.88 -17.10 11.71
C PRO A 6 2.57 -15.91 10.82
N ALA A 7 1.40 -15.31 11.02
CA ALA A 7 1.07 -14.05 10.37
C ALA A 7 2.07 -12.97 10.81
N PRO A 8 2.48 -12.06 9.92
CA PRO A 8 3.39 -10.98 10.28
C PRO A 8 2.72 -10.02 11.29
N ALA A 9 3.51 -9.46 12.19
CA ALA A 9 3.06 -8.37 13.03
C ALA A 9 2.76 -7.15 12.15
N ILE A 10 1.68 -6.44 12.48
CA ILE A 10 1.31 -5.21 11.77
C ILE A 10 1.80 -4.02 12.57
N HIS A 11 2.68 -3.23 11.97
CA HIS A 11 3.20 -2.01 12.55
C HIS A 11 2.30 -0.85 12.19
N GLU A 12 1.56 -0.33 13.15
CA GLU A 12 0.69 0.81 12.92
C GLU A 12 1.51 2.10 12.82
N TRP A 13 1.35 2.78 11.69
CA TRP A 13 2.01 4.04 11.43
C TRP A 13 1.07 4.95 10.62
N PRO A 14 -0.04 5.38 11.26
CA PRO A 14 -1.08 6.10 10.53
C PRO A 14 -0.56 7.40 9.93
N LEU A 15 -1.07 7.72 8.74
CA LEU A 15 -0.77 8.99 8.10
C LEU A 15 -1.35 10.15 8.91
N PRO A 16 -0.68 11.32 8.91
CA PRO A 16 -1.14 12.47 9.69
C PRO A 16 -2.57 12.93 9.36
N TYR A 17 -3.04 12.65 8.12
CA TYR A 17 -4.39 13.06 7.67
C TYR A 17 -5.42 11.92 7.72
N GLU A 18 -5.11 10.80 8.35
CA GLU A 18 -6.01 9.63 8.36
C GLU A 18 -7.42 9.99 8.79
N ASP A 19 -7.56 10.81 9.82
CA ASP A 19 -8.86 11.23 10.37
C ASP A 19 -9.67 12.11 9.41
N LYS A 20 -9.05 12.66 8.38
CA LYS A 20 -9.73 13.44 7.34
C LYS A 20 -10.23 12.57 6.19
N LEU A 21 -9.82 11.32 6.13
CA LEU A 21 -10.34 10.37 5.15
C LEU A 21 -11.76 9.95 5.55
N GLU A 22 -12.60 9.66 4.56
CA GLU A 22 -13.98 9.28 4.80
C GLU A 22 -14.05 7.96 5.58
N TYR A 23 -14.83 7.97 6.68
CA TYR A 23 -15.11 6.76 7.45
C TYR A 23 -16.05 5.85 6.66
N ARG A 24 -15.83 4.54 6.80
CA ARG A 24 -16.71 3.50 6.27
C ARG A 24 -16.73 2.29 7.19
N PRO A 25 -17.88 1.60 7.36
CA PRO A 25 -17.88 0.32 8.04
C PRO A 25 -17.02 -0.70 7.30
N ALA A 26 -16.35 -1.59 8.04
CA ALA A 26 -15.54 -2.64 7.43
C ALA A 26 -16.35 -3.55 6.49
N ALA A 27 -17.65 -3.74 6.77
CA ALA A 27 -18.54 -4.54 5.94
C ALA A 27 -18.72 -3.98 4.51
N MET A 28 -18.38 -2.72 4.26
CA MET A 28 -18.42 -2.13 2.91
C MET A 28 -17.24 -2.54 2.04
N VAL A 29 -16.20 -3.11 2.64
CA VAL A 29 -15.02 -3.56 1.89
C VAL A 29 -15.32 -4.91 1.27
N ASP A 30 -15.32 -4.96 -0.05
CA ASP A 30 -15.53 -6.19 -0.81
C ASP A 30 -14.48 -6.38 -1.92
N LEU A 31 -13.42 -5.58 -1.90
CA LEU A 31 -12.37 -5.62 -2.91
C LEU A 31 -11.01 -5.35 -2.26
N VAL A 32 -10.02 -6.11 -2.68
CA VAL A 32 -8.62 -5.87 -2.35
C VAL A 32 -7.88 -5.53 -3.64
N VAL A 33 -7.17 -4.41 -3.65
CA VAL A 33 -6.36 -4.00 -4.79
C VAL A 33 -4.89 -4.07 -4.38
N ILE A 34 -4.12 -4.84 -5.13
CA ILE A 34 -2.70 -5.04 -4.87
C ILE A 34 -1.90 -4.14 -5.82
N HIS A 35 -1.05 -3.30 -5.23
CA HIS A 35 -0.21 -2.36 -5.97
C HIS A 35 1.28 -2.65 -5.77
N CYS A 36 2.07 -2.31 -6.76
CA CYS A 36 3.50 -2.10 -6.62
C CYS A 36 3.73 -0.63 -6.29
N THR A 37 4.55 -0.31 -5.28
CA THR A 37 4.82 1.10 -4.94
C THR A 37 5.51 1.85 -6.07
N GLU A 38 6.34 1.15 -6.84
CA GLU A 38 7.19 1.74 -7.87
C GLU A 38 8.07 2.86 -7.33
N LEU A 39 8.55 2.68 -6.10
CA LEU A 39 9.43 3.58 -5.38
C LEU A 39 10.62 2.79 -4.81
N PRO A 40 11.74 3.43 -4.51
CA PRO A 40 12.95 2.70 -4.12
C PRO A 40 12.86 2.02 -2.77
N ASP A 41 12.07 2.56 -1.83
CA ASP A 41 11.98 2.02 -0.47
C ASP A 41 10.70 2.48 0.25
N LEU A 42 10.48 1.92 1.45
CA LEU A 42 9.32 2.26 2.27
C LEU A 42 9.36 3.72 2.75
N ALA A 43 10.53 4.23 3.10
CA ALA A 43 10.66 5.62 3.58
C ALA A 43 10.21 6.61 2.51
N THR A 44 10.57 6.38 1.25
CA THR A 44 10.13 7.21 0.12
C THR A 44 8.63 7.06 -0.12
N ALA A 45 8.10 5.84 0.00
CA ALA A 45 6.66 5.60 -0.12
C ALA A 45 5.90 6.35 0.98
N ARG A 46 6.43 6.37 2.20
CA ARG A 46 5.85 7.13 3.31
C ARG A 46 5.84 8.63 3.02
N GLU A 47 6.94 9.16 2.54
CA GLU A 47 7.03 10.58 2.17
C GLU A 47 5.99 10.95 1.12
N TYR A 48 5.85 10.14 0.09
CA TYR A 48 4.86 10.37 -0.96
C TYR A 48 3.43 10.27 -0.40
N GLY A 49 3.18 9.30 0.46
CA GLY A 49 1.86 9.12 1.09
C GLY A 49 1.45 10.30 1.97
N GLU A 50 2.41 10.95 2.61
CA GLU A 50 2.14 12.11 3.48
C GLU A 50 1.82 13.39 2.72
N ARG A 51 2.09 13.46 1.43
CA ARG A 51 1.85 14.66 0.62
C ARG A 51 0.35 14.94 0.53
N LYS A 52 -0.02 16.17 0.87
CA LYS A 52 -1.40 16.64 0.76
C LYS A 52 -1.63 17.13 -0.66
N LEU A 53 -2.39 16.37 -1.44
CA LEU A 53 -2.62 16.63 -2.85
C LEU A 53 -4.00 17.19 -3.16
N TYR A 54 -4.93 17.10 -2.20
CA TYR A 54 -6.33 17.46 -2.39
C TYR A 54 -6.76 18.55 -1.42
N ASP A 55 -7.81 19.30 -1.79
CA ASP A 55 -8.36 20.37 -0.95
C ASP A 55 -8.87 19.87 0.39
N SER A 56 -9.22 18.59 0.47
CA SER A 56 -9.62 17.95 1.72
C SER A 56 -8.48 17.84 2.75
N GLY A 57 -7.23 18.13 2.34
CA GLY A 57 -6.04 17.95 3.17
C GLY A 57 -5.55 16.52 3.21
N THR A 58 -5.92 15.71 2.23
CA THR A 58 -5.50 14.31 2.09
C THR A 58 -4.63 14.14 0.84
N GLY A 59 -4.00 12.98 0.73
CA GLY A 59 -3.19 12.60 -0.42
C GLY A 59 -3.50 11.18 -0.89
N ASN A 60 -2.57 10.58 -1.63
CA ASN A 60 -2.69 9.23 -2.16
C ASN A 60 -1.90 8.25 -1.30
N SER A 61 -2.53 7.15 -0.89
CA SER A 61 -1.87 6.09 -0.14
C SER A 61 -2.71 4.81 -0.22
N GLY A 62 -2.04 3.65 -0.14
CA GLY A 62 -2.71 2.41 0.20
C GLY A 62 -2.95 2.32 1.71
N HIS A 63 -3.59 1.24 2.13
CA HIS A 63 -3.82 0.95 3.55
C HIS A 63 -2.62 0.26 4.18
N TYR A 64 -2.14 -0.83 3.56
CA TYR A 64 -1.04 -1.65 4.04
C TYR A 64 0.14 -1.54 3.09
N TYR A 65 1.34 -1.51 3.66
CA TYR A 65 2.59 -1.55 2.91
C TYR A 65 3.42 -2.73 3.38
N ILE A 66 3.87 -3.56 2.45
CA ILE A 66 4.69 -4.74 2.73
C ILE A 66 6.11 -4.45 2.24
N ASP A 67 7.04 -4.33 3.20
CA ASP A 67 8.45 -4.09 2.87
C ASP A 67 9.13 -5.37 2.39
N ARG A 68 10.33 -5.25 1.88
CA ARG A 68 11.09 -6.36 1.28
C ARG A 68 11.37 -7.50 2.25
N ASP A 69 11.50 -7.19 3.54
CA ASP A 69 11.68 -8.19 4.60
C ASP A 69 10.37 -8.88 5.01
N GLY A 70 9.26 -8.51 4.39
CA GLY A 70 7.93 -9.02 4.72
C GLY A 70 7.24 -8.28 5.85
N SER A 71 7.88 -7.28 6.46
CA SER A 71 7.22 -6.48 7.49
C SER A 71 6.04 -5.70 6.91
N VAL A 72 4.95 -5.63 7.69
CA VAL A 72 3.69 -5.01 7.27
C VAL A 72 3.47 -3.72 8.06
N HIS A 73 3.19 -2.66 7.34
CA HIS A 73 2.99 -1.32 7.91
C HIS A 73 1.61 -0.80 7.54
N LEU A 74 0.83 -0.41 8.53
CA LEU A 74 -0.54 0.10 8.34
C LEU A 74 -0.50 1.63 8.33
N PHE A 75 -0.73 2.23 7.17
CA PHE A 75 -0.76 3.69 7.01
C PHE A 75 -2.17 4.26 7.16
N VAL A 76 -3.17 3.49 6.80
CA VAL A 76 -4.58 3.87 6.90
C VAL A 76 -5.39 2.65 7.33
N HIS A 77 -6.23 2.79 8.35
CA HIS A 77 -7.11 1.72 8.78
C HIS A 77 -8.18 1.42 7.72
N ALA A 78 -8.59 0.15 7.64
CA ALA A 78 -9.57 -0.29 6.65
C ALA A 78 -10.94 0.39 6.80
N THR A 79 -11.22 0.97 7.96
CA THR A 79 -12.45 1.75 8.22
C THR A 79 -12.39 3.16 7.63
N ARG A 80 -11.31 3.51 6.93
CA ARG A 80 -11.18 4.76 6.20
C ARG A 80 -10.99 4.48 4.71
N ALA A 81 -11.69 5.22 3.85
CA ALA A 81 -11.46 5.14 2.42
C ALA A 81 -10.16 5.87 2.09
N SER A 82 -9.21 5.16 1.51
CA SER A 82 -7.93 5.73 1.08
C SER A 82 -7.92 5.96 -0.43
N ASN A 83 -7.18 6.96 -0.87
CA ASN A 83 -7.08 7.29 -2.30
C ASN A 83 -5.95 6.50 -2.95
N HIS A 84 -6.26 5.34 -3.51
CA HIS A 84 -5.27 4.49 -4.16
C HIS A 84 -5.73 3.89 -5.50
N THR A 85 -7.03 3.87 -5.76
CA THR A 85 -7.59 3.28 -6.99
C THR A 85 -8.86 4.03 -7.38
N ARG A 86 -8.74 4.89 -8.37
CA ARG A 86 -9.84 5.75 -8.81
C ARG A 86 -11.08 4.92 -9.16
N GLY A 87 -12.22 5.30 -8.59
CA GLY A 87 -13.50 4.62 -8.81
C GLY A 87 -13.76 3.45 -7.86
N TYR A 88 -12.75 2.98 -7.11
CA TYR A 88 -12.89 1.83 -6.22
C TYR A 88 -12.55 2.14 -4.76
N ASN A 89 -12.11 3.36 -4.47
CA ASN A 89 -11.69 3.75 -3.12
C ASN A 89 -12.75 3.47 -2.04
N PRO A 90 -14.05 3.74 -2.27
CA PRO A 90 -15.05 3.56 -1.21
C PRO A 90 -15.24 2.10 -0.77
N ARG A 91 -14.89 1.12 -1.61
CA ARG A 91 -15.17 -0.29 -1.35
C ARG A 91 -13.93 -1.17 -1.27
N SER A 92 -12.73 -0.61 -1.39
CA SER A 92 -11.51 -1.41 -1.49
C SER A 92 -10.51 -1.13 -0.37
N VAL A 93 -9.69 -2.14 -0.10
CA VAL A 93 -8.46 -2.01 0.65
C VAL A 93 -7.29 -2.07 -0.33
N GLY A 94 -6.36 -1.13 -0.22
CA GLY A 94 -5.14 -1.12 -1.01
C GLY A 94 -3.99 -1.73 -0.25
N ILE A 95 -3.34 -2.73 -0.84
CA ILE A 95 -2.10 -3.32 -0.34
C ILE A 95 -0.99 -2.97 -1.30
N GLU A 96 -0.01 -2.23 -0.79
CA GLU A 96 1.16 -1.79 -1.54
C GLU A 96 2.35 -2.69 -1.22
N ILE A 97 2.99 -3.24 -2.24
CA ILE A 97 4.20 -4.05 -2.07
C ILE A 97 5.39 -3.20 -2.47
N VAL A 98 6.32 -2.98 -1.54
CA VAL A 98 7.51 -2.16 -1.81
C VAL A 98 8.38 -2.86 -2.83
N ASN A 99 8.48 -2.23 -3.98
CA ASN A 99 9.25 -2.73 -5.12
C ASN A 99 9.53 -1.56 -6.04
N ARG A 100 10.68 -1.56 -6.64
CA ARG A 100 11.13 -0.48 -7.50
C ARG A 100 10.23 -0.29 -8.73
N GLY A 101 9.68 -1.38 -9.29
CA GLY A 101 8.82 -1.31 -10.47
C GLY A 101 9.50 -0.54 -11.59
N ARG A 102 8.82 0.48 -12.11
CA ARG A 102 9.32 1.34 -13.18
C ARG A 102 10.15 2.54 -12.71
N PHE A 103 10.35 2.68 -11.39
CA PHE A 103 11.11 3.81 -10.86
C PHE A 103 12.53 3.87 -11.46
N PRO A 104 13.07 5.04 -11.84
CA PRO A 104 12.43 6.36 -11.81
C PRO A 104 11.74 6.76 -13.13
N ASP A 105 11.62 5.85 -14.07
CA ASP A 105 11.23 6.13 -15.46
C ASP A 105 9.74 5.84 -15.72
N TRP A 106 8.84 6.27 -14.81
CA TRP A 106 7.41 5.99 -14.91
C TRP A 106 6.77 6.42 -16.23
N HIS A 107 7.31 7.50 -16.83
CA HIS A 107 6.73 8.11 -18.04
C HIS A 107 7.56 7.86 -19.29
N ASP A 108 8.63 7.10 -19.21
CA ASP A 108 9.46 6.77 -20.36
C ASP A 108 9.58 5.26 -20.54
N SER A 109 8.68 4.70 -21.35
CA SER A 109 8.63 3.25 -21.59
C SER A 109 9.92 2.68 -22.20
N ARG A 110 10.76 3.51 -22.79
CA ARG A 110 12.04 3.07 -23.36
C ARG A 110 13.10 2.78 -22.30
N ARG A 111 12.90 3.25 -21.06
CA ARG A 111 13.87 3.16 -19.97
C ARG A 111 13.35 2.35 -18.79
N GLN A 112 12.16 1.78 -18.90
CA GLN A 112 11.57 1.01 -17.80
C GLN A 112 12.21 -0.36 -17.70
N VAL A 113 12.89 -0.60 -16.57
CA VAL A 113 13.53 -1.86 -16.26
C VAL A 113 12.87 -2.42 -15.03
N MET A 114 11.85 -3.26 -15.21
CA MET A 114 11.11 -3.89 -14.10
C MET A 114 11.78 -5.22 -13.78
N ASP A 115 12.96 -5.15 -13.18
CA ASP A 115 13.82 -6.31 -12.94
C ASP A 115 13.90 -6.74 -11.46
N GLU A 116 13.25 -6.03 -10.56
CA GLU A 116 13.23 -6.43 -9.15
C GLU A 116 12.14 -7.47 -8.92
N PRO A 117 12.46 -8.71 -8.51
CA PRO A 117 11.44 -9.68 -8.12
C PRO A 117 10.86 -9.34 -6.75
N TYR A 118 9.60 -9.72 -6.51
CA TYR A 118 9.05 -9.70 -5.16
C TYR A 118 9.75 -10.77 -4.31
N THR A 119 10.01 -10.48 -3.05
CA THR A 119 10.66 -11.43 -2.15
C THR A 119 9.68 -12.51 -1.69
N ASP A 120 10.19 -13.67 -1.29
CA ASP A 120 9.35 -14.71 -0.69
C ASP A 120 8.68 -14.23 0.58
N ALA A 121 9.39 -13.41 1.38
CA ALA A 121 8.83 -12.80 2.57
C ALA A 121 7.63 -11.90 2.26
N GLN A 122 7.72 -11.12 1.18
CA GLN A 122 6.60 -10.27 0.73
C GLN A 122 5.40 -11.11 0.31
N ILE A 123 5.61 -12.14 -0.47
CA ILE A 123 4.52 -13.02 -0.94
C ILE A 123 3.86 -13.70 0.25
N HIS A 124 4.66 -14.21 1.21
CA HIS A 124 4.13 -14.83 2.41
C HIS A 124 3.24 -13.86 3.21
N SER A 125 3.71 -12.64 3.44
CA SER A 125 2.95 -11.63 4.18
C SER A 125 1.68 -11.23 3.44
N LEU A 126 1.75 -11.06 2.12
CA LEU A 126 0.58 -10.76 1.30
C LEU A 126 -0.51 -11.84 1.44
N VAL A 127 -0.12 -13.10 1.34
CA VAL A 127 -1.09 -14.21 1.47
C VAL A 127 -1.70 -14.24 2.87
N SER A 128 -0.91 -13.92 3.91
CA SER A 128 -1.42 -13.87 5.28
C SER A 128 -2.43 -12.75 5.51
N LEU A 129 -2.33 -11.63 4.78
CA LEU A 129 -3.28 -10.52 4.87
C LEU A 129 -4.59 -10.80 4.15
N LEU A 130 -4.57 -11.66 3.15
CA LEU A 130 -5.76 -11.97 2.34
C LEU A 130 -6.74 -12.98 3.09
#